data_b2caddcc8e0950d599871405a197c233
#
_entry.id   b2caddcc8e0950d599871405a197c233
#
_cell.length_a   1.000
_cell.length_b   1.000
_cell.length_c   1.000
_cell.angle_alpha   90.00
_cell.angle_beta   90.00
_cell.angle_gamma   90.00
#
_symmetry.space_group_name_H-M   'P 1'
#
loop_
_entity.id
_entity.type
_entity.pdbx_description
1 polymer ?
#
loop_
_entity_poly.entity_id
_entity_poly.type
_entity_poly.pdbx_seq_one_letter_code
_entity_poly.pdbx_strand_id
1 'polypeptide(L)'
;AQEQAVIDEALCGAGPGLQAADVVICSVYPASTLDFVKSAVPFLKSDVLITDATGIKGSLPEDVQRLLTGRMEFIAGHPMAGRQGSGLGMSQAEIFDGANYIVVPAAFNSSGAIEWLSSFAGAIGCGQVVQVDAVEHDRIIAYTSNLPHALALSLIHI
;
A
#
# COMPACT_ATOMS: atom_id res chain seq x y z
N ALA A 1 -9.38 0.03 18.09
CA ALA A 1 -9.33 1.15 17.10
C ALA A 1 -10.62 1.97 17.14
N GLN A 2 -11.79 1.36 17.00
CA GLN A 2 -13.09 2.06 17.07
C GLN A 2 -13.33 2.72 18.42
N GLU A 3 -13.09 2.02 19.53
CA GLU A 3 -13.19 2.57 20.89
C GLU A 3 -12.25 3.76 21.15
N GLN A 4 -11.16 3.86 20.39
CA GLN A 4 -10.19 4.96 20.46
C GLN A 4 -10.43 6.06 19.41
N ALA A 5 -11.58 6.00 18.70
CA ALA A 5 -11.93 6.92 17.61
C ALA A 5 -10.87 7.04 16.50
N VAL A 6 -10.12 5.96 16.24
CA VAL A 6 -9.15 5.89 15.14
C VAL A 6 -9.83 5.51 13.83
N ILE A 7 -10.97 4.80 13.91
CA ILE A 7 -11.82 4.44 12.78
C ILE A 7 -13.29 4.69 13.14
N ASP A 8 -14.09 5.05 12.19
CA ASP A 8 -15.53 5.29 12.36
C ASP A 8 -16.30 3.96 12.41
N GLU A 9 -15.98 3.04 11.52
CA GLU A 9 -16.64 1.73 11.40
C GLU A 9 -15.63 0.59 11.23
N ALA A 10 -15.91 -0.54 11.89
CA ALA A 10 -15.15 -1.78 11.73
C ALA A 10 -15.96 -2.79 10.91
N LEU A 11 -15.40 -3.25 9.81
CA LEU A 11 -15.98 -4.29 8.96
C LEU A 11 -15.28 -5.62 9.20
N CYS A 12 -16.04 -6.71 9.26
CA CYS A 12 -15.50 -8.07 9.46
C CYS A 12 -15.10 -8.77 8.15
N GLY A 13 -14.85 -8.00 7.08
CA GLY A 13 -14.46 -8.52 5.77
C GLY A 13 -15.09 -7.74 4.62
N ALA A 14 -14.95 -8.26 3.41
CA ALA A 14 -15.56 -7.66 2.24
C ALA A 14 -17.09 -7.75 2.29
N GLY A 15 -17.77 -6.65 2.06
CA GLY A 15 -19.23 -6.58 2.14
C GLY A 15 -19.79 -5.22 1.72
N PRO A 16 -21.13 -5.02 1.83
CA PRO A 16 -21.81 -3.82 1.34
C PRO A 16 -21.29 -2.50 1.92
N GLY A 17 -20.70 -2.50 3.11
CA GLY A 17 -20.07 -1.30 3.70
C GLY A 17 -18.97 -0.69 2.84
N LEU A 18 -18.35 -1.49 1.97
CA LEU A 18 -17.31 -1.00 1.04
C LEU A 18 -17.85 -0.09 -0.06
N GLN A 19 -19.16 -0.06 -0.30
CA GLN A 19 -19.77 0.85 -1.27
C GLN A 19 -19.60 2.34 -0.92
N ALA A 20 -19.31 2.66 0.33
CA ALA A 20 -19.04 4.03 0.75
C ALA A 20 -17.63 4.49 0.41
N ALA A 21 -16.68 3.56 0.19
CA ALA A 21 -15.29 3.88 0.01
C ALA A 21 -15.01 4.50 -1.37
N ASP A 22 -14.32 5.64 -1.38
CA ASP A 22 -13.74 6.24 -2.60
C ASP A 22 -12.33 5.73 -2.83
N VAL A 23 -11.63 5.37 -1.75
CA VAL A 23 -10.27 4.83 -1.76
C VAL A 23 -10.17 3.63 -0.84
N VAL A 24 -9.42 2.62 -1.26
CA VAL A 24 -9.08 1.45 -0.45
C VAL A 24 -7.55 1.35 -0.32
N ILE A 25 -7.05 1.35 0.90
CA ILE A 25 -5.62 1.21 1.19
C ILE A 25 -5.36 -0.16 1.80
N CYS A 26 -4.67 -1.02 1.05
CA CYS A 26 -4.33 -2.37 1.48
C CYS A 26 -3.00 -2.37 2.27
N SER A 27 -3.08 -2.45 3.60
CA SER A 27 -1.91 -2.52 4.49
C SER A 27 -1.71 -3.93 5.02
N VAL A 28 -1.69 -4.92 4.11
CA VAL A 28 -1.53 -6.35 4.40
C VAL A 28 -0.50 -6.96 3.43
N TYR A 29 -0.15 -8.24 3.62
CA TYR A 29 0.78 -8.92 2.71
C TYR A 29 0.24 -9.00 1.26
N PRO A 30 1.12 -9.07 0.23
CA PRO A 30 0.71 -9.10 -1.17
C PRO A 30 -0.34 -10.16 -1.51
N ALA A 31 -0.18 -11.39 -1.04
CA ALA A 31 -1.16 -12.46 -1.24
C ALA A 31 -2.51 -12.12 -0.61
N SER A 32 -2.51 -11.56 0.61
CA SER A 32 -3.73 -11.15 1.29
C SER A 32 -4.41 -9.95 0.61
N THR A 33 -3.63 -9.05 -0.01
CA THR A 33 -4.17 -7.96 -0.84
C THR A 33 -4.96 -8.52 -2.01
N LEU A 34 -4.39 -9.48 -2.73
CA LEU A 34 -5.04 -10.10 -3.88
C LEU A 34 -6.34 -10.82 -3.49
N ASP A 35 -6.30 -11.62 -2.42
CA ASP A 35 -7.47 -12.33 -1.90
C ASP A 35 -8.57 -11.37 -1.43
N PHE A 36 -8.18 -10.30 -0.73
CA PHE A 36 -9.13 -9.26 -0.30
C PHE A 36 -9.77 -8.57 -1.49
N VAL A 37 -9.00 -8.08 -2.45
CA VAL A 37 -9.54 -7.38 -3.63
C VAL A 37 -10.47 -8.28 -4.41
N LYS A 38 -10.11 -9.55 -4.62
CA LYS A 38 -10.97 -10.53 -5.30
C LYS A 38 -12.35 -10.66 -4.64
N SER A 39 -12.39 -10.63 -3.30
CA SER A 39 -13.65 -10.70 -2.54
C SER A 39 -14.37 -9.36 -2.46
N ALA A 40 -13.65 -8.24 -2.53
CA ALA A 40 -14.18 -6.89 -2.35
C ALA A 40 -14.80 -6.29 -3.63
N VAL A 41 -14.27 -6.63 -4.81
CA VAL A 41 -14.70 -6.05 -6.11
C VAL A 41 -16.22 -6.00 -6.28
N PRO A 42 -17.03 -7.03 -5.93
CA PRO A 42 -18.48 -6.96 -6.08
C PRO A 42 -19.18 -5.87 -5.24
N PHE A 43 -18.50 -5.34 -4.23
CA PHE A 43 -19.03 -4.36 -3.28
C PHE A 43 -18.42 -2.97 -3.43
N LEU A 44 -17.43 -2.80 -4.29
CA LEU A 44 -16.75 -1.54 -4.49
C LEU A 44 -17.50 -0.63 -5.48
N LYS A 45 -17.26 0.68 -5.37
CA LYS A 45 -17.69 1.65 -6.39
C LYS A 45 -16.99 1.36 -7.72
N SER A 46 -17.67 1.66 -8.82
CA SER A 46 -17.17 1.45 -10.19
C SER A 46 -15.96 2.29 -10.57
N ASP A 47 -15.57 3.25 -9.75
CA ASP A 47 -14.46 4.19 -9.94
C ASP A 47 -13.58 4.33 -8.69
N VAL A 48 -13.61 3.32 -7.81
CA VAL A 48 -12.76 3.29 -6.62
C VAL A 48 -11.29 3.24 -7.01
N LEU A 49 -10.47 3.97 -6.26
CA LEU A 49 -9.03 3.88 -6.32
C LEU A 49 -8.53 2.92 -5.23
N ILE A 50 -7.72 1.95 -5.61
CA ILE A 50 -7.12 0.99 -4.68
C ILE A 50 -5.61 1.22 -4.66
N THR A 51 -5.02 1.24 -3.48
CA THR A 51 -3.57 1.30 -3.30
C THR A 51 -3.11 0.33 -2.23
N ASP A 52 -1.80 0.10 -2.16
CA ASP A 52 -1.18 -0.74 -1.15
C ASP A 52 0.00 -0.04 -0.47
N ALA A 53 0.50 -0.65 0.61
CA ALA A 53 1.69 -0.20 1.32
C ALA A 53 2.77 -1.31 1.40
N THR A 54 2.72 -2.30 0.50
CA THR A 54 3.62 -3.45 0.56
C THR A 54 5.04 -3.10 0.14
N GLY A 55 6.01 -3.75 0.76
CA GLY A 55 7.44 -3.54 0.49
C GLY A 55 7.98 -4.27 -0.73
N ILE A 56 7.21 -5.14 -1.37
CA ILE A 56 7.56 -5.86 -2.60
C ILE A 56 6.39 -5.78 -3.54
N LYS A 57 6.64 -5.49 -4.81
CA LYS A 57 5.59 -5.31 -5.82
C LYS A 57 5.43 -6.57 -6.70
N GLY A 58 6.51 -7.11 -7.23
CA GLY A 58 6.44 -8.26 -8.13
C GLY A 58 5.41 -8.07 -9.25
N SER A 59 4.48 -9.00 -9.37
CA SER A 59 3.33 -8.95 -10.29
C SER A 59 2.06 -8.38 -9.65
N LEU A 60 2.10 -7.95 -8.39
CA LEU A 60 0.91 -7.52 -7.65
C LEU A 60 0.09 -6.44 -8.38
N PRO A 61 0.71 -5.38 -8.96
CA PRO A 61 -0.05 -4.33 -9.65
C PRO A 61 -0.90 -4.89 -10.80
N GLU A 62 -0.30 -5.72 -11.64
CA GLU A 62 -0.97 -6.33 -12.77
C GLU A 62 -2.02 -7.36 -12.34
N ASP A 63 -1.71 -8.16 -11.31
CA ASP A 63 -2.61 -9.20 -10.82
C ASP A 63 -3.85 -8.59 -10.18
N VAL A 64 -3.70 -7.51 -9.41
CA VAL A 64 -4.84 -6.78 -8.86
C VAL A 64 -5.63 -6.11 -9.97
N GLN A 65 -4.99 -5.39 -10.89
CA GLN A 65 -5.69 -4.68 -11.96
C GLN A 65 -6.54 -5.62 -12.84
N ARG A 66 -6.09 -6.86 -13.07
CA ARG A 66 -6.88 -7.86 -13.82
C ARG A 66 -8.18 -8.26 -13.13
N LEU A 67 -8.30 -8.07 -11.82
CA LEU A 67 -9.54 -8.35 -11.08
C LEU A 67 -10.52 -7.19 -11.14
N LEU A 68 -10.05 -5.99 -11.44
CA LEU A 68 -10.84 -4.77 -11.41
C LEU A 68 -11.69 -4.64 -12.66
N THR A 69 -12.83 -3.97 -12.53
CA THR A 69 -13.79 -3.74 -13.59
C THR A 69 -14.17 -2.27 -13.70
N GLY A 70 -14.72 -1.86 -14.82
CA GLY A 70 -15.17 -0.48 -15.01
C GLY A 70 -14.03 0.51 -15.03
N ARG A 71 -14.09 1.52 -14.14
CA ARG A 71 -13.07 2.56 -13.98
C ARG A 71 -12.28 2.39 -12.68
N MET A 72 -12.39 1.22 -12.04
CA MET A 72 -11.60 0.89 -10.87
C MET A 72 -10.12 0.86 -11.26
N GLU A 73 -9.26 1.39 -10.42
CA GLU A 73 -7.83 1.47 -10.70
C GLU A 73 -7.00 1.09 -9.47
N PHE A 74 -5.94 0.33 -9.70
CA PHE A 74 -4.95 0.02 -8.68
C PHE A 74 -3.67 0.79 -8.96
N ILE A 75 -3.21 1.57 -8.00
CA ILE A 75 -1.90 2.24 -8.04
C ILE A 75 -1.05 1.77 -6.87
N ALA A 76 0.10 1.19 -7.15
CA ALA A 76 0.97 0.65 -6.12
C ALA A 76 1.76 1.75 -5.42
N GLY A 77 1.86 1.65 -4.08
CA GLY A 77 2.58 2.58 -3.24
C GLY A 77 3.41 1.89 -2.17
N HIS A 78 4.51 2.51 -1.75
CA HIS A 78 5.36 1.99 -0.69
C HIS A 78 5.89 3.14 0.17
N PRO A 79 5.28 3.40 1.33
CA PRO A 79 5.86 4.31 2.31
C PRO A 79 7.13 3.68 2.89
N MET A 80 8.26 4.36 2.74
CA MET A 80 9.54 3.96 3.36
C MET A 80 9.55 4.32 4.85
N ALA A 81 8.49 3.94 5.52
CA ALA A 81 8.20 4.24 6.92
C ALA A 81 7.84 2.94 7.64
N GLY A 82 8.51 2.64 8.74
CA GLY A 82 8.24 1.44 9.50
C GLY A 82 8.91 1.45 10.86
N ARG A 83 8.36 0.66 11.77
CA ARG A 83 8.90 0.44 13.11
C ARG A 83 8.93 -1.03 13.44
N GLN A 84 9.82 -1.40 14.36
CA GLN A 84 9.76 -2.71 15.00
C GLN A 84 8.58 -2.73 15.97
N GLY A 85 7.73 -3.73 15.85
CA GLY A 85 6.54 -3.91 16.67
C GLY A 85 5.28 -4.08 15.82
N SER A 86 4.18 -4.43 16.47
CA SER A 86 2.90 -4.69 15.83
C SER A 86 1.74 -4.21 16.69
N GLY A 87 0.58 -4.04 16.05
CA GLY A 87 -0.66 -3.65 16.70
C GLY A 87 -0.84 -2.14 16.87
N LEU A 88 -2.07 -1.76 17.17
CA LEU A 88 -2.51 -0.36 17.25
C LEU A 88 -1.72 0.47 18.28
N GLY A 89 -1.31 -0.13 19.39
CA GLY A 89 -0.53 0.55 20.43
C GLY A 89 0.87 1.01 19.96
N MET A 90 1.36 0.47 18.84
CA MET A 90 2.63 0.86 18.22
C MET A 90 2.44 1.80 17.03
N SER A 91 1.19 2.09 16.66
CA SER A 91 0.88 3.00 15.55
C SER A 91 1.10 4.45 15.97
N GLN A 92 1.84 5.20 15.16
CA GLN A 92 2.09 6.63 15.34
C GLN A 92 2.14 7.28 13.95
N ALA A 93 1.46 8.41 13.79
CA ALA A 93 1.42 9.13 12.51
C ALA A 93 2.79 9.68 12.12
N GLU A 94 3.59 10.04 13.11
CA GLU A 94 4.92 10.64 12.97
C GLU A 94 5.94 9.73 12.26
N ILE A 95 5.63 8.45 12.05
CA ILE A 95 6.50 7.56 11.26
C ILE A 95 6.63 8.00 9.80
N PHE A 96 5.65 8.78 9.31
CA PHE A 96 5.65 9.30 7.94
C PHE A 96 6.40 10.62 7.81
N ASP A 97 6.65 11.35 8.92
CA ASP A 97 7.26 12.67 8.89
C ASP A 97 8.67 12.62 8.27
N GLY A 98 8.79 13.26 7.10
CA GLY A 98 10.02 13.28 6.33
C GLY A 98 10.42 11.97 5.66
N ALA A 99 9.65 10.89 5.81
CA ALA A 99 9.90 9.60 5.14
C ALA A 99 9.76 9.73 3.62
N ASN A 100 10.47 8.88 2.89
CA ASN A 100 10.27 8.78 1.45
C ASN A 100 9.01 7.94 1.16
N TYR A 101 8.28 8.31 0.11
CA TYR A 101 7.18 7.52 -0.43
C TYR A 101 7.47 7.14 -1.88
N ILE A 102 7.41 5.87 -2.20
CA ILE A 102 7.60 5.39 -3.57
C ILE A 102 6.23 5.13 -4.18
N VAL A 103 5.90 5.86 -5.23
CA VAL A 103 4.77 5.56 -6.12
C VAL A 103 5.29 4.66 -7.23
N VAL A 104 4.60 3.55 -7.47
CA VAL A 104 5.03 2.56 -8.46
C VAL A 104 3.98 2.47 -9.56
N PRO A 105 4.03 3.41 -10.55
CA PRO A 105 3.07 3.43 -11.63
C PRO A 105 3.31 2.29 -12.60
N ALA A 106 2.22 1.73 -13.13
CA ALA A 106 2.20 0.78 -14.22
C ALA A 106 1.60 1.43 -15.48
N ALA A 107 1.77 0.80 -16.63
CA ALA A 107 1.33 1.35 -17.91
C ALA A 107 -0.19 1.60 -18.01
N PHE A 108 -0.98 0.97 -17.16
CA PHE A 108 -2.42 1.14 -17.11
C PHE A 108 -2.86 2.29 -16.19
N ASN A 109 -1.96 2.87 -15.40
CA ASN A 109 -2.34 3.91 -14.46
C ASN A 109 -2.60 5.25 -15.15
N SER A 110 -3.70 5.88 -14.75
CA SER A 110 -4.04 7.24 -15.13
C SER A 110 -3.13 8.25 -14.43
N SER A 111 -2.92 9.41 -15.07
CA SER A 111 -2.22 10.53 -14.41
C SER A 111 -2.92 10.94 -13.11
N GLY A 112 -4.26 10.87 -13.08
CA GLY A 112 -5.06 11.20 -11.90
C GLY A 112 -4.77 10.30 -10.70
N ALA A 113 -4.61 8.99 -10.90
CA ALA A 113 -4.26 8.06 -9.83
C ALA A 113 -2.84 8.33 -9.29
N ILE A 114 -1.88 8.60 -10.18
CA ILE A 114 -0.49 8.93 -9.83
C ILE A 114 -0.43 10.23 -9.03
N GLU A 115 -1.13 11.27 -9.47
CA GLU A 115 -1.20 12.57 -8.81
C GLU A 115 -1.89 12.47 -7.45
N TRP A 116 -2.98 11.68 -7.38
CA TRP A 116 -3.69 11.46 -6.13
C TRP A 116 -2.80 10.79 -5.08
N LEU A 117 -2.13 9.68 -5.44
CA LEU A 117 -1.27 8.97 -4.50
C LEU A 117 -0.05 9.82 -4.07
N SER A 118 0.50 10.60 -5.00
CA SER A 118 1.60 11.52 -4.70
C SER A 118 1.15 12.62 -3.72
N SER A 119 -0.03 13.19 -3.93
CA SER A 119 -0.62 14.20 -3.04
C SER A 119 -0.96 13.63 -1.68
N PHE A 120 -1.51 12.41 -1.64
CA PHE A 120 -1.79 11.69 -0.40
C PHE A 120 -0.52 11.45 0.42
N ALA A 121 0.58 11.02 -0.22
CA ALA A 121 1.86 10.82 0.44
C ALA A 121 2.37 12.12 1.10
N GLY A 122 2.26 13.25 0.41
CA GLY A 122 2.59 14.56 0.99
C GLY A 122 1.66 14.93 2.15
N ALA A 123 0.36 14.66 2.04
CA ALA A 123 -0.62 14.98 3.07
C ALA A 123 -0.43 14.20 4.38
N ILE A 124 0.11 12.98 4.32
CA ILE A 124 0.43 12.18 5.51
C ILE A 124 1.81 12.51 6.10
N GLY A 125 2.55 13.49 5.55
CA GLY A 125 3.83 13.97 6.12
C GLY A 125 5.09 13.47 5.43
N CYS A 126 4.98 12.69 4.32
CA CYS A 126 6.16 12.23 3.60
C CYS A 126 6.96 13.39 3.00
N GLY A 127 8.29 13.36 3.15
CA GLY A 127 9.18 14.43 2.71
C GLY A 127 9.51 14.39 1.22
N GLN A 128 9.63 13.19 0.66
CA GLN A 128 9.91 12.99 -0.77
C GLN A 128 8.97 11.94 -1.37
N VAL A 129 8.47 12.24 -2.55
CA VAL A 129 7.70 11.28 -3.37
C VAL A 129 8.49 10.99 -4.63
N VAL A 130 8.80 9.72 -4.85
CA VAL A 130 9.60 9.23 -5.97
C VAL A 130 8.75 8.27 -6.80
N GLN A 131 8.86 8.34 -8.11
CA GLN A 131 8.20 7.40 -9.02
C GLN A 131 9.23 6.47 -9.63
N VAL A 132 9.01 5.16 -9.52
CA VAL A 132 9.82 4.12 -10.17
C VAL A 132 8.92 2.97 -10.62
N ASP A 133 9.31 2.24 -11.66
CA ASP A 133 8.58 1.04 -12.05
C ASP A 133 8.78 -0.13 -11.05
N ALA A 134 7.92 -1.16 -11.13
CA ALA A 134 7.91 -2.26 -10.16
C ALA A 134 9.22 -3.05 -10.13
N VAL A 135 9.88 -3.23 -11.27
CA VAL A 135 11.13 -4.00 -11.37
C VAL A 135 12.27 -3.24 -10.70
N GLU A 136 12.40 -1.95 -11.01
CA GLU A 136 13.44 -1.12 -10.40
C GLU A 136 13.15 -0.89 -8.90
N HIS A 137 11.88 -0.72 -8.52
CA HIS A 137 11.45 -0.68 -7.11
C HIS A 137 11.99 -1.90 -6.36
N ASP A 138 11.64 -3.10 -6.81
CA ASP A 138 11.99 -4.33 -6.09
C ASP A 138 13.51 -4.55 -6.07
N ARG A 139 14.21 -4.13 -7.12
CA ARG A 139 15.67 -4.14 -7.17
C ARG A 139 16.29 -3.21 -6.11
N ILE A 140 15.79 -1.98 -6.01
CA ILE A 140 16.25 -1.01 -5.00
C ILE A 140 16.01 -1.57 -3.60
N ILE A 141 14.81 -2.06 -3.32
CA ILE A 141 14.44 -2.60 -2.01
C ILE A 141 15.27 -3.83 -1.65
N ALA A 142 15.58 -4.70 -2.62
CA ALA A 142 16.45 -5.84 -2.38
C ALA A 142 17.84 -5.41 -1.85
N TYR A 143 18.41 -4.35 -2.39
CA TYR A 143 19.73 -3.87 -1.99
C TYR A 143 19.71 -2.99 -0.74
N THR A 144 18.73 -2.11 -0.60
CA THR A 144 18.71 -1.10 0.46
C THR A 144 18.07 -1.58 1.75
N SER A 145 17.16 -2.55 1.69
CA SER A 145 16.42 -3.06 2.82
C SER A 145 16.67 -4.54 3.08
N ASN A 146 16.45 -5.41 2.09
CA ASN A 146 16.47 -6.86 2.31
C ASN A 146 17.90 -7.39 2.53
N LEU A 147 18.88 -6.95 1.75
CA LEU A 147 20.25 -7.41 1.87
C LEU A 147 20.90 -7.01 3.22
N PRO A 148 20.81 -5.75 3.69
CA PRO A 148 21.30 -5.39 5.03
C PRO A 148 20.65 -6.20 6.15
N HIS A 149 19.34 -6.46 6.03
CA HIS A 149 18.61 -7.27 7.00
C HIS A 149 19.10 -8.72 7.02
N ALA A 150 19.28 -9.33 5.85
CA ALA A 150 19.81 -10.69 5.72
C ALA A 150 21.23 -10.80 6.27
N LEU A 151 22.09 -9.80 6.01
CA LEU A 151 23.43 -9.74 6.56
C LEU A 151 23.43 -9.62 8.08
N ALA A 152 22.59 -8.76 8.64
CA ALA A 152 22.46 -8.60 10.09
C ALA A 152 22.02 -9.91 10.75
N LEU A 153 21.01 -10.59 10.21
CA LEU A 153 20.57 -11.90 10.71
C LEU A 153 21.65 -12.97 10.60
N SER A 154 22.41 -12.98 9.50
CA SER A 154 23.52 -13.93 9.31
C SER A 154 24.61 -13.75 10.38
N LEU A 155 24.95 -12.52 10.76
CA LEU A 155 25.94 -12.23 11.77
C LEU A 155 25.52 -12.63 13.19
N ILE A 156 24.21 -12.64 13.48
CA ILE A 156 23.70 -13.07 14.79
C ILE A 156 23.90 -14.59 15.00
N HIS A 157 23.98 -15.37 13.93
CA HIS A 157 24.14 -16.83 13.98
C HIS A 157 25.60 -17.32 13.87
N ILE A 158 26.55 -16.42 13.74
CA ILE A 158 27.98 -16.73 13.75
C ILE A 158 28.55 -16.53 15.17
#